data_203d7853eacd22b070dba34c4e76f532
#
_entry.id   203d7853eacd22b070dba34c4e76f532
#
_cell.length_a   1.000
_cell.length_b   1.000
_cell.length_c   1.000
_cell.angle_alpha   90.00
_cell.angle_beta   90.00
_cell.angle_gamma   90.00
#
_symmetry.space_group_name_H-M   'P 1'
#
loop_
_entity.id
_entity.type
_entity.pdbx_description
1 polymer ?
#
loop_
_entity_poly.entity_id
_entity_poly.type
_entity_poly.pdbx_seq_one_letter_code
_entity_poly.pdbx_strand_id
1 'polypeptide(L)'
;MKTIYVLLSRTGTAYSRLIHRATGDVFTHAALALDAHLDEMYSFCRRYARLPWPAGFEREHLRSGVYGSHPDAPCAVYAAHLADADFERLRAGLRGRMAEKWAHGYNLLGALACGAGRMHVSAHGRMFCSEFVANALNDSGAAALKRPAAQYHPDELAALPELKCVYRGNIGQLQARIFMGCEEKIR
;
A
#
# COMPACT_ATOMS: atom_id res chain seq x y z
N MET A 1 -6.67 -20.51 -7.24
CA MET A 1 -5.78 -19.54 -6.54
C MET A 1 -5.97 -18.16 -7.15
N LYS A 2 -6.05 -17.13 -6.36
CA LYS A 2 -6.17 -15.72 -6.75
C LYS A 2 -4.87 -14.99 -6.45
N THR A 3 -4.62 -13.91 -7.17
CA THR A 3 -3.43 -13.07 -6.97
C THR A 3 -3.85 -11.72 -6.40
N ILE A 4 -3.16 -11.27 -5.38
CA ILE A 4 -3.23 -9.90 -4.86
C ILE A 4 -1.92 -9.17 -5.19
N TYR A 5 -1.97 -7.86 -5.19
CA TYR A 5 -0.84 -7.02 -5.56
C TYR A 5 -0.56 -5.98 -4.49
N VAL A 6 0.72 -5.70 -4.26
CA VAL A 6 1.18 -4.61 -3.39
C VAL A 6 1.87 -3.58 -4.26
N LEU A 7 1.32 -2.37 -4.33
CA LEU A 7 1.96 -1.22 -4.96
C LEU A 7 2.75 -0.46 -3.92
N LEU A 8 4.05 -0.34 -4.12
CA LEU A 8 4.95 0.51 -3.34
C LEU A 8 5.31 1.74 -4.19
N SER A 9 5.33 2.93 -3.58
CA SER A 9 5.59 4.17 -4.30
C SER A 9 6.25 5.25 -3.44
N ARG A 10 6.87 6.24 -4.12
CA ARG A 10 7.40 7.46 -3.50
C ARG A 10 6.99 8.68 -4.31
N THR A 11 5.89 9.31 -3.95
CA THR A 11 5.27 10.41 -4.72
C THR A 11 5.96 11.78 -4.57
N GLY A 12 7.03 11.89 -3.76
CA GLY A 12 7.77 13.15 -3.60
C GLY A 12 7.00 14.29 -2.92
N THR A 13 5.85 14.01 -2.33
CA THR A 13 5.09 15.00 -1.54
C THR A 13 5.88 15.38 -0.28
N ALA A 14 5.52 16.50 0.37
CA ALA A 14 6.21 16.93 1.61
C ALA A 14 6.24 15.82 2.67
N TYR A 15 5.12 15.09 2.81
CA TYR A 15 5.01 13.95 3.72
C TYR A 15 5.90 12.77 3.28
N SER A 16 5.89 12.41 2.00
CA SER A 16 6.76 11.37 1.44
C SER A 16 8.24 11.70 1.65
N ARG A 17 8.63 12.97 1.44
CA ARG A 17 10.02 13.43 1.72
C ARG A 17 10.38 13.34 3.18
N LEU A 18 9.45 13.64 4.10
CA LEU A 18 9.69 13.52 5.54
C LEU A 18 9.93 12.06 5.94
N ILE A 19 9.08 11.13 5.48
CA ILE A 19 9.25 9.70 5.72
C ILE A 19 10.59 9.22 5.13
N HIS A 20 10.88 9.53 3.88
CA HIS A 20 12.14 9.14 3.23
C HIS A 20 13.38 9.61 4.00
N ARG A 21 13.36 10.85 4.54
CA ARG A 21 14.46 11.36 5.38
C ARG A 21 14.58 10.64 6.71
N ALA A 22 13.45 10.21 7.28
CA ALA A 22 13.43 9.53 8.57
C ALA A 22 13.83 8.05 8.47
N THR A 23 13.48 7.39 7.36
CA THR A 23 13.67 5.94 7.17
C THR A 23 14.87 5.58 6.29
N GLY A 24 15.21 6.43 5.33
CA GLY A 24 16.12 6.10 4.23
C GLY A 24 15.50 5.22 3.13
N ASP A 25 14.24 4.81 3.28
CA ASP A 25 13.55 3.88 2.39
C ASP A 25 13.42 4.43 0.96
N VAL A 26 13.49 3.54 -0.03
CA VAL A 26 13.23 3.86 -1.45
C VAL A 26 11.76 4.21 -1.64
N PHE A 27 10.86 3.46 -0.99
CA PHE A 27 9.41 3.67 -1.04
C PHE A 27 8.89 4.22 0.29
N THR A 28 7.89 5.09 0.21
CA THR A 28 7.32 5.77 1.39
C THR A 28 5.81 5.56 1.52
N HIS A 29 5.23 4.77 0.62
CA HIS A 29 3.81 4.44 0.62
C HIS A 29 3.59 3.02 0.11
N ALA A 30 2.56 2.36 0.66
CA ALA A 30 2.12 1.02 0.30
C ALA A 30 0.60 0.98 0.12
N ALA A 31 0.13 0.30 -0.93
CA ALA A 31 -1.28 0.04 -1.18
C ALA A 31 -1.47 -1.43 -1.59
N LEU A 32 -2.62 -2.01 -1.23
CA LEU A 32 -3.02 -3.37 -1.55
C LEU A 32 -4.07 -3.35 -2.65
N ALA A 33 -3.86 -4.09 -3.74
CA ALA A 33 -4.82 -4.23 -4.83
C ALA A 33 -5.27 -5.69 -4.99
N LEU A 34 -6.54 -5.87 -5.38
CA LEU A 34 -7.18 -7.17 -5.56
C LEU A 34 -7.18 -7.65 -7.02
N ASP A 35 -6.65 -6.86 -7.94
CA ASP A 35 -6.60 -7.16 -9.37
C ASP A 35 -5.33 -6.64 -10.04
N ALA A 36 -4.98 -7.20 -11.20
CA ALA A 36 -3.78 -6.86 -11.96
C ALA A 36 -3.83 -5.48 -12.63
N HIS A 37 -5.01 -4.87 -12.74
CA HIS A 37 -5.17 -3.52 -13.27
C HIS A 37 -5.07 -2.45 -12.17
N LEU A 38 -4.95 -2.87 -10.90
CA LEU A 38 -4.91 -2.00 -9.72
C LEU A 38 -6.16 -1.10 -9.61
N ASP A 39 -7.31 -1.61 -10.09
CA ASP A 39 -8.58 -0.90 -10.07
C ASP A 39 -9.23 -0.95 -8.68
N GLU A 40 -9.18 -2.11 -8.01
CA GLU A 40 -9.66 -2.29 -6.64
C GLU A 40 -8.47 -2.24 -5.67
N MET A 41 -7.98 -1.02 -5.38
CA MET A 41 -6.79 -0.76 -4.57
C MET A 41 -7.12 0.04 -3.31
N TYR A 42 -6.55 -0.36 -2.17
CA TYR A 42 -6.84 0.20 -0.85
C TYR A 42 -5.57 0.54 -0.08
N SER A 43 -5.63 1.62 0.68
CA SER A 43 -4.57 2.01 1.61
C SER A 43 -5.08 2.90 2.75
N PHE A 44 -4.23 3.13 3.74
CA PHE A 44 -4.35 4.28 4.63
C PHE A 44 -3.57 5.44 4.05
N CYS A 45 -4.28 6.45 3.57
CA CYS A 45 -3.69 7.59 2.86
C CYS A 45 -4.45 8.90 3.13
N ARG A 46 -3.99 9.99 2.51
CA ARG A 46 -4.71 11.27 2.54
C ARG A 46 -6.01 11.17 1.74
N ARG A 47 -7.09 11.69 2.30
CA ARG A 47 -8.41 11.73 1.64
C ARG A 47 -8.45 12.71 0.48
N TYR A 48 -7.63 13.77 0.53
CA TYR A 48 -7.55 14.81 -0.51
C TYR A 48 -6.10 14.94 -0.98
N ALA A 49 -5.90 14.95 -2.30
CA ALA A 49 -4.56 14.99 -2.91
C ALA A 49 -3.75 16.23 -2.49
N ARG A 50 -4.42 17.37 -2.26
CA ARG A 50 -3.78 18.66 -1.93
C ARG A 50 -3.66 18.94 -0.44
N LEU A 51 -4.36 18.20 0.43
CA LEU A 51 -4.37 18.42 1.87
C LEU A 51 -3.70 17.25 2.60
N PRO A 52 -2.85 17.50 3.60
CA PRO A 52 -2.24 16.44 4.40
C PRO A 52 -3.26 15.75 5.32
N TRP A 53 -4.36 16.42 5.63
CA TRP A 53 -5.43 15.99 6.54
C TRP A 53 -6.81 16.37 5.98
N PRO A 54 -7.88 15.57 6.17
CA PRO A 54 -7.89 14.28 6.89
C PRO A 54 -7.26 13.14 6.09
N ALA A 55 -6.77 12.13 6.83
CA ALA A 55 -6.20 10.91 6.31
C ALA A 55 -6.83 9.70 7.00
N GLY A 56 -6.95 8.59 6.29
CA GLY A 56 -7.58 7.37 6.80
C GLY A 56 -7.63 6.28 5.74
N PHE A 57 -8.49 5.28 5.97
CA PHE A 57 -8.69 4.20 5.01
C PHE A 57 -9.43 4.70 3.76
N GLU A 58 -8.85 4.52 2.59
CA GLU A 58 -9.38 4.98 1.31
C GLU A 58 -9.15 3.97 0.18
N ARG A 59 -10.01 4.03 -0.82
CA ARG A 59 -9.76 3.40 -2.12
C ARG A 59 -8.91 4.36 -2.95
N GLU A 60 -7.78 3.88 -3.43
CA GLU A 60 -6.89 4.66 -4.30
C GLU A 60 -7.12 4.31 -5.77
N HIS A 61 -6.79 5.24 -6.63
CA HIS A 61 -6.92 5.08 -8.08
C HIS A 61 -5.63 5.49 -8.77
N LEU A 62 -5.08 4.61 -9.59
CA LEU A 62 -3.80 4.84 -10.25
C LEU A 62 -3.80 6.07 -11.18
N ARG A 63 -4.96 6.41 -11.77
CA ARG A 63 -5.10 7.55 -12.72
C ARG A 63 -5.48 8.88 -12.08
N SER A 64 -5.79 8.92 -10.82
CA SER A 64 -6.28 10.13 -10.15
C SER A 64 -5.57 10.38 -8.82
N GLY A 65 -5.96 11.44 -8.14
CA GLY A 65 -5.42 11.76 -6.83
C GLY A 65 -3.92 12.04 -6.87
N VAL A 66 -3.19 11.43 -5.96
CA VAL A 66 -1.75 11.62 -5.82
C VAL A 66 -0.98 11.01 -6.99
N TYR A 67 -1.37 9.82 -7.44
CA TYR A 67 -0.71 9.12 -8.55
C TYR A 67 -0.88 9.86 -9.89
N GLY A 68 -2.10 10.35 -10.19
CA GLY A 68 -2.35 11.14 -11.39
C GLY A 68 -1.55 12.44 -11.47
N SER A 69 -1.18 12.99 -10.31
CA SER A 69 -0.39 14.22 -10.22
C SER A 69 1.13 14.00 -10.20
N HIS A 70 1.60 12.75 -10.09
CA HIS A 70 3.01 12.42 -9.94
C HIS A 70 3.40 11.22 -10.84
N PRO A 71 3.32 11.35 -12.18
CA PRO A 71 3.62 10.23 -13.09
C PRO A 71 5.08 9.77 -13.03
N ASP A 72 6.01 10.65 -12.66
CA ASP A 72 7.43 10.33 -12.54
C ASP A 72 7.80 9.67 -11.20
N ALA A 73 6.81 9.50 -10.30
CA ALA A 73 7.05 8.87 -8.99
C ALA A 73 7.54 7.43 -9.16
N PRO A 74 8.71 7.06 -8.57
CA PRO A 74 9.18 5.69 -8.60
C PRO A 74 8.19 4.77 -7.89
N CYS A 75 7.95 3.59 -8.49
CA CYS A 75 7.08 2.58 -7.93
C CYS A 75 7.55 1.16 -8.26
N ALA A 76 7.04 0.21 -7.49
CA ALA A 76 7.17 -1.22 -7.78
C ALA A 76 5.85 -1.93 -7.42
N VAL A 77 5.51 -2.97 -8.17
CA VAL A 77 4.35 -3.84 -7.91
C VAL A 77 4.87 -5.22 -7.56
N TYR A 78 4.35 -5.76 -6.49
CA TYR A 78 4.62 -7.12 -6.02
C TYR A 78 3.34 -7.94 -6.06
N ALA A 79 3.45 -9.22 -6.40
CA ALA A 79 2.34 -10.16 -6.42
C ALA A 79 2.51 -11.22 -5.33
N ALA A 80 1.40 -11.61 -4.71
CA ALA A 80 1.29 -12.75 -3.80
C ALA A 80 0.04 -13.57 -4.16
N HIS A 81 0.06 -14.87 -3.84
CA HIS A 81 -1.02 -15.79 -4.16
C HIS A 81 -1.80 -16.18 -2.91
N LEU A 82 -3.12 -16.32 -3.06
CA LEU A 82 -4.05 -16.73 -2.03
C LEU A 82 -4.92 -17.89 -2.50
N ALA A 83 -5.39 -18.71 -1.56
CA ALA A 83 -6.53 -19.58 -1.83
C ALA A 83 -7.78 -18.73 -2.11
N ASP A 84 -8.72 -19.28 -2.92
CA ASP A 84 -9.90 -18.51 -3.34
C ASP A 84 -10.77 -18.08 -2.14
N ALA A 85 -10.90 -18.93 -1.11
CA ALA A 85 -11.66 -18.61 0.10
C ALA A 85 -11.01 -17.46 0.90
N ASP A 86 -9.66 -17.44 1.01
CA ASP A 86 -8.94 -16.40 1.72
C ASP A 86 -9.01 -15.07 0.99
N PHE A 87 -8.94 -15.10 -0.34
CA PHE A 87 -9.13 -13.93 -1.18
C PHE A 87 -10.52 -13.31 -0.98
N GLU A 88 -11.59 -14.12 -0.98
CA GLU A 88 -12.94 -13.59 -0.80
C GLU A 88 -13.16 -13.06 0.65
N ARG A 89 -12.55 -13.66 1.66
CA ARG A 89 -12.55 -13.12 3.04
C ARG A 89 -11.83 -11.76 3.10
N LEU A 90 -10.65 -11.67 2.51
CA LEU A 90 -9.89 -10.43 2.42
C LEU A 90 -10.72 -9.33 1.73
N ARG A 91 -11.28 -9.65 0.57
CA ARG A 91 -12.10 -8.73 -0.23
C ARG A 91 -13.32 -8.24 0.54
N ALA A 92 -14.05 -9.14 1.20
CA ALA A 92 -15.20 -8.78 2.03
C ALA A 92 -14.81 -7.88 3.20
N GLY A 93 -13.69 -8.16 3.87
CA GLY A 93 -13.16 -7.34 4.96
C GLY A 93 -12.76 -5.93 4.50
N LEU A 94 -12.11 -5.80 3.34
CA LEU A 94 -11.73 -4.50 2.76
C LEU A 94 -12.96 -3.66 2.39
N ARG A 95 -13.97 -4.29 1.79
CA ARG A 95 -15.23 -3.63 1.43
C ARG A 95 -16.04 -3.22 2.66
N GLY A 96 -16.09 -4.05 3.70
CA GLY A 96 -16.70 -3.72 4.98
C GLY A 96 -16.01 -2.52 5.64
N ARG A 97 -14.68 -2.53 5.71
CA ARG A 97 -13.90 -1.39 6.23
C ARG A 97 -14.10 -0.12 5.42
N MET A 98 -14.30 -0.22 4.11
CA MET A 98 -14.59 0.92 3.26
C MET A 98 -15.97 1.52 3.53
N ALA A 99 -16.97 0.70 3.87
CA ALA A 99 -18.29 1.19 4.29
C ALA A 99 -18.21 2.01 5.60
N GLU A 100 -17.27 1.68 6.48
CA GLU A 100 -17.04 2.36 7.77
C GLU A 100 -15.79 3.25 7.77
N LYS A 101 -15.35 3.72 6.60
CA LYS A 101 -14.05 4.40 6.44
C LYS A 101 -13.84 5.63 7.34
N TRP A 102 -14.89 6.28 7.78
CA TRP A 102 -14.80 7.43 8.67
C TRP A 102 -14.42 7.07 10.11
N ALA A 103 -14.63 5.81 10.53
CA ALA A 103 -14.19 5.29 11.81
C ALA A 103 -12.69 4.94 11.82
N HIS A 104 -12.05 4.84 10.64
CA HIS A 104 -10.66 4.41 10.49
C HIS A 104 -9.75 5.60 10.20
N GLY A 105 -9.04 6.10 11.22
CA GLY A 105 -8.11 7.21 11.13
C GLY A 105 -6.69 6.78 10.70
N TYR A 106 -5.86 7.76 10.31
CA TYR A 106 -4.45 7.56 9.98
C TYR A 106 -3.56 7.74 11.23
N ASN A 107 -2.60 6.83 11.42
CA ASN A 107 -1.61 6.90 12.51
C ASN A 107 -0.32 7.58 12.03
N LEU A 108 -0.33 8.91 11.96
CA LEU A 108 0.84 9.70 11.54
C LEU A 108 2.05 9.51 12.46
N LEU A 109 1.81 9.53 13.78
CA LEU A 109 2.87 9.37 14.77
C LEU A 109 3.47 7.97 14.72
N GLY A 110 2.65 6.93 14.52
CA GLY A 110 3.11 5.57 14.34
C GLY A 110 3.99 5.40 13.11
N ALA A 111 3.61 6.01 11.98
CA ALA A 111 4.41 5.98 10.75
C ALA A 111 5.79 6.61 10.92
N LEU A 112 5.87 7.75 11.60
CA LEU A 112 7.15 8.44 11.89
C LEU A 112 7.99 7.67 12.91
N ALA A 113 7.37 7.10 13.94
CA ALA A 113 8.06 6.31 14.97
C ALA A 113 8.62 5.01 14.40
N CYS A 114 7.86 4.33 13.54
CA CYS A 114 8.31 3.16 12.80
C CYS A 114 9.56 3.51 11.98
N GLY A 115 9.52 4.61 11.20
CA GLY A 115 10.63 5.08 10.41
C GLY A 115 11.90 5.46 11.20
N ALA A 116 11.75 5.85 12.45
CA ALA A 116 12.88 6.17 13.32
C ALA A 116 13.45 4.97 14.08
N GLY A 117 13.00 3.72 13.78
CA GLY A 117 13.38 2.51 14.53
C GLY A 117 12.95 2.56 16.00
N ARG A 118 12.03 3.47 16.35
CA ARG A 118 11.53 3.69 17.70
C ARG A 118 10.22 2.95 17.93
N MET A 119 9.94 2.70 19.20
CA MET A 119 8.82 1.93 19.73
C MET A 119 7.50 2.10 18.95
N HIS A 120 6.83 0.97 18.79
CA HIS A 120 5.47 0.85 18.31
C HIS A 120 4.50 1.81 19.02
N VAL A 121 4.02 2.82 18.31
CA VAL A 121 2.94 3.69 18.77
C VAL A 121 1.63 3.19 18.14
N SER A 122 1.00 2.23 18.82
CA SER A 122 -0.35 1.78 18.44
C SER A 122 -1.37 2.84 18.86
N ALA A 123 -2.20 3.27 17.93
CA ALA A 123 -3.37 4.11 18.24
C ALA A 123 -4.63 3.32 17.85
N HIS A 124 -5.51 3.10 18.80
CA HIS A 124 -6.73 2.30 18.59
C HIS A 124 -7.52 2.78 17.35
N GLY A 125 -7.79 1.88 16.40
CA GLY A 125 -8.52 2.19 15.16
C GLY A 125 -7.75 3.03 14.14
N ARG A 126 -6.44 3.28 14.34
CA ARG A 126 -5.59 4.05 13.42
C ARG A 126 -4.40 3.22 12.96
N MET A 127 -4.17 3.21 11.67
CA MET A 127 -3.04 2.53 11.04
C MET A 127 -2.32 3.48 10.07
N PHE A 128 -1.10 3.12 9.67
CA PHE A 128 -0.44 3.72 8.52
C PHE A 128 -0.37 2.72 7.36
N CYS A 129 0.03 3.18 6.18
CA CYS A 129 -0.11 2.43 4.93
C CYS A 129 0.58 1.05 4.95
N SER A 130 1.85 0.97 5.35
CA SER A 130 2.57 -0.31 5.37
C SER A 130 2.12 -1.24 6.51
N GLU A 131 1.71 -0.70 7.67
CA GLU A 131 1.09 -1.48 8.75
C GLU A 131 -0.21 -2.16 8.27
N PHE A 132 -1.05 -1.42 7.56
CA PHE A 132 -2.28 -1.95 6.96
C PHE A 132 -1.97 -3.08 5.97
N VAL A 133 -1.04 -2.86 5.04
CA VAL A 133 -0.67 -3.87 4.04
C VAL A 133 -0.07 -5.11 4.72
N ALA A 134 0.81 -4.93 5.71
CA ALA A 134 1.39 -6.02 6.48
C ALA A 134 0.31 -6.86 7.19
N ASN A 135 -0.64 -6.21 7.89
CA ASN A 135 -1.77 -6.92 8.51
C ASN A 135 -2.59 -7.68 7.48
N ALA A 136 -2.94 -7.04 6.35
CA ALA A 136 -3.75 -7.68 5.31
C ALA A 136 -3.05 -8.91 4.70
N LEU A 137 -1.74 -8.86 4.49
CA LEU A 137 -0.94 -10.00 4.02
C LEU A 137 -0.91 -11.13 5.05
N ASN A 138 -0.69 -10.82 6.32
CA ASN A 138 -0.62 -11.80 7.39
C ASN A 138 -1.98 -12.46 7.65
N ASP A 139 -3.03 -11.66 7.80
CA ASP A 139 -4.38 -12.13 8.15
C ASP A 139 -5.02 -12.95 7.02
N SER A 140 -4.64 -12.67 5.77
CA SER A 140 -5.07 -13.46 4.61
C SER A 140 -4.23 -14.72 4.37
N GLY A 141 -3.09 -14.87 5.06
CA GLY A 141 -2.15 -15.96 4.82
C GLY A 141 -1.28 -15.78 3.57
N ALA A 142 -1.28 -14.57 2.97
CA ALA A 142 -0.45 -14.25 1.80
C ALA A 142 1.04 -14.14 2.14
N ALA A 143 1.37 -13.76 3.38
CA ALA A 143 2.73 -13.76 3.91
C ALA A 143 2.72 -14.00 5.42
N ALA A 144 3.76 -14.66 5.93
CA ALA A 144 3.95 -14.88 7.35
C ALA A 144 4.88 -13.82 7.94
N LEU A 145 4.36 -12.94 8.79
CA LEU A 145 5.15 -11.91 9.43
C LEU A 145 5.95 -12.47 10.62
N LYS A 146 7.22 -12.06 10.74
CA LYS A 146 8.10 -12.45 11.85
C LYS A 146 8.06 -11.49 13.04
N ARG A 147 7.40 -10.36 12.90
CA ARG A 147 7.28 -9.29 13.90
C ARG A 147 5.94 -8.55 13.73
N PRO A 148 5.49 -7.71 14.68
CA PRO A 148 4.25 -6.96 14.54
C PRO A 148 4.18 -6.13 13.25
N ALA A 149 3.03 -6.10 12.60
CA ALA A 149 2.81 -5.40 11.32
C ALA A 149 3.21 -3.92 11.34
N ALA A 150 3.01 -3.25 12.48
CA ALA A 150 3.39 -1.85 12.68
C ALA A 150 4.91 -1.59 12.70
N GLN A 151 5.73 -2.62 12.59
CA GLN A 151 7.18 -2.51 12.47
C GLN A 151 7.68 -2.70 11.04
N TYR A 152 6.77 -2.87 10.06
CA TYR A 152 7.13 -3.03 8.66
C TYR A 152 7.05 -1.70 7.91
N HIS A 153 8.19 -1.30 7.33
CA HIS A 153 8.27 -0.21 6.37
C HIS A 153 7.89 -0.69 4.96
N PRO A 154 7.59 0.21 4.02
CA PRO A 154 7.33 -0.20 2.64
C PRO A 154 8.45 -1.05 2.02
N ASP A 155 9.72 -0.68 2.21
CA ASP A 155 10.86 -1.45 1.66
C ASP A 155 11.00 -2.83 2.29
N GLU A 156 10.60 -3.01 3.54
CA GLU A 156 10.62 -4.30 4.23
C GLU A 156 9.48 -5.21 3.77
N LEU A 157 8.34 -4.66 3.34
CA LEU A 157 7.31 -5.42 2.64
C LEU A 157 7.86 -5.98 1.32
N ALA A 158 8.65 -5.19 0.59
CA ALA A 158 9.32 -5.63 -0.64
C ALA A 158 10.30 -6.80 -0.43
N ALA A 159 10.80 -6.96 0.79
CA ALA A 159 11.74 -8.02 1.17
C ALA A 159 11.07 -9.31 1.66
N LEU A 160 9.74 -9.35 1.77
CA LEU A 160 9.00 -10.56 2.15
C LEU A 160 9.17 -11.64 1.07
N PRO A 161 9.56 -12.86 1.42
CA PRO A 161 9.87 -13.93 0.45
C PRO A 161 8.66 -14.37 -0.38
N GLU A 162 7.45 -14.20 0.15
CA GLU A 162 6.19 -14.52 -0.52
C GLU A 162 5.80 -13.49 -1.58
N LEU A 163 6.39 -12.28 -1.56
CA LEU A 163 6.10 -11.20 -2.50
C LEU A 163 7.06 -11.24 -3.69
N LYS A 164 6.54 -11.53 -4.87
CA LYS A 164 7.31 -11.53 -6.12
C LYS A 164 7.20 -10.19 -6.83
N CYS A 165 8.32 -9.53 -7.10
CA CYS A 165 8.33 -8.30 -7.89
C CYS A 165 7.91 -8.60 -9.33
N VAL A 166 6.81 -7.98 -9.80
CA VAL A 166 6.24 -8.13 -11.14
C VAL A 166 6.36 -6.87 -12.00
N TYR A 167 6.67 -5.74 -11.36
CA TYR A 167 6.94 -4.48 -12.04
C TYR A 167 7.84 -3.58 -11.18
N ARG A 168 8.75 -2.84 -11.83
CA ARG A 168 9.52 -1.74 -11.23
C ARG A 168 9.77 -0.65 -12.28
N GLY A 169 9.47 0.60 -11.93
CA GLY A 169 9.59 1.75 -12.82
C GLY A 169 8.99 3.00 -12.19
N ASN A 170 8.25 3.79 -12.96
CA ASN A 170 7.49 4.92 -12.46
C ASN A 170 5.97 4.75 -12.70
N ILE A 171 5.18 5.60 -12.06
CA ILE A 171 3.71 5.55 -12.12
C ILE A 171 3.19 5.73 -13.55
N GLY A 172 3.74 6.67 -14.33
CA GLY A 172 3.30 6.92 -15.70
C GLY A 172 3.53 5.72 -16.63
N GLN A 173 4.68 5.07 -16.52
CA GLN A 173 4.98 3.84 -17.26
C GLN A 173 4.06 2.68 -16.83
N LEU A 174 3.79 2.56 -15.52
CA LEU A 174 2.84 1.57 -15.00
C LEU A 174 1.43 1.81 -15.55
N GLN A 175 0.97 3.06 -15.54
CA GLN A 175 -0.31 3.46 -16.13
C GLN A 175 -0.37 3.09 -17.62
N ALA A 176 0.66 3.44 -18.39
CA ALA A 176 0.73 3.10 -19.81
C ALA A 176 0.68 1.58 -20.03
N ARG A 177 1.44 0.79 -19.26
CA ARG A 177 1.45 -0.67 -19.35
C ARG A 177 0.08 -1.29 -19.09
N ILE A 178 -0.61 -0.83 -18.02
CA ILE A 178 -1.93 -1.36 -17.63
C ILE A 178 -3.03 -0.94 -18.61
N PHE A 179 -3.01 0.32 -19.09
CA PHE A 179 -4.16 0.92 -19.78
C PHE A 179 -4.01 1.00 -21.29
N MET A 180 -2.82 0.84 -21.83
CA MET A 180 -2.61 0.83 -23.29
C MET A 180 -2.65 -0.58 -23.91
N GLY A 181 -3.02 -1.60 -23.14
CA GLY A 181 -3.23 -2.94 -23.66
C GLY A 181 -1.97 -3.62 -24.18
N CYS A 182 -0.80 -3.28 -23.63
CA CYS A 182 0.37 -4.13 -23.82
C CYS A 182 0.06 -5.45 -23.09
N GLU A 183 -0.28 -6.50 -23.89
CA GLU A 183 -0.77 -7.80 -23.42
C GLU A 183 0.25 -8.63 -22.61
N GLU A 184 1.33 -8.08 -22.21
CA GLU A 184 2.15 -8.67 -21.14
C GLU A 184 1.50 -8.37 -19.79
N LYS A 185 0.56 -9.24 -19.44
CA LYS A 185 0.05 -9.35 -18.06
C LYS A 185 1.21 -9.22 -17.10
N ILE A 186 1.00 -8.45 -16.01
CA ILE A 186 1.84 -8.48 -14.84
C ILE A 186 1.84 -9.94 -14.36
N ARG A 187 2.83 -10.71 -14.77
CA ARG A 187 3.04 -12.13 -14.43
C ARG A 187 4.18 -12.26 -13.46
#